data_7b0482e72a701862f704d680b67ccb10
#
_entry.id   7b0482e72a701862f704d680b67ccb10
#
_cell.length_a   1.000
_cell.length_b   1.000
_cell.length_c   1.000
_cell.angle_alpha   90.00
_cell.angle_beta   90.00
_cell.angle_gamma   90.00
#
_symmetry.space_group_name_H-M   'P 1'
#
loop_
_entity.id
_entity.type
_entity.pdbx_description
1 polymer ?
#
loop_
_entity_poly.entity_id
_entity_poly.type
_entity_poly.pdbx_seq_one_letter_code
_entity_poly.pdbx_strand_id
1 'polypeptide(L)'
;MNRTITKADIVEHLHDELGLNKSECKQLVEGFFQEITDSLINNEAVKLSGFGNFKLIDKKERPGRNPKTGENVTIKARRVVTFRAGNKLRQKITSFDE
;
A
#
# COMPACT_ATOMS: atom_id res chain seq x y z
N MET A 1 -11.24 -18.42 -5.81
CA MET A 1 -11.42 -17.31 -6.73
C MET A 1 -10.83 -16.03 -6.16
N ASN A 2 -10.05 -15.34 -6.95
CA ASN A 2 -9.38 -14.12 -6.51
C ASN A 2 -10.28 -12.90 -6.72
N ARG A 3 -10.38 -12.10 -5.71
CA ARG A 3 -11.15 -10.87 -5.76
C ARG A 3 -10.26 -9.71 -5.31
N THR A 4 -10.27 -8.65 -6.06
CA THR A 4 -9.54 -7.43 -5.71
C THR A 4 -10.50 -6.46 -5.02
N ILE A 5 -10.13 -6.04 -3.83
CA ILE A 5 -10.90 -5.03 -3.10
C ILE A 5 -10.40 -3.65 -3.53
N THR A 6 -11.31 -2.80 -3.95
CA THR A 6 -11.00 -1.45 -4.39
C THR A 6 -11.44 -0.43 -3.35
N LYS A 7 -11.04 0.83 -3.53
CA LYS A 7 -11.51 1.90 -2.64
C LYS A 7 -13.04 2.02 -2.68
N ALA A 8 -13.64 1.80 -3.85
CA ALA A 8 -15.09 1.83 -3.98
C ALA A 8 -15.76 0.76 -3.11
N ASP A 9 -15.16 -0.43 -3.03
CA ASP A 9 -15.68 -1.50 -2.18
C ASP A 9 -15.61 -1.11 -0.70
N ILE A 10 -14.53 -0.43 -0.30
CA ILE A 10 -14.37 0.05 1.07
C ILE A 10 -15.45 1.10 1.38
N VAL A 11 -15.71 2.01 0.45
CA VAL A 11 -16.76 3.02 0.62
C VAL A 11 -18.13 2.37 0.81
N GLU A 12 -18.47 1.37 -0.01
CA GLU A 12 -19.72 0.64 0.10
C GLU A 12 -19.85 -0.03 1.46
N HIS A 13 -18.79 -0.68 1.90
CA HIS A 13 -18.79 -1.37 3.19
C HIS A 13 -19.00 -0.39 4.35
N LEU A 14 -18.31 0.74 4.32
CA LEU A 14 -18.47 1.77 5.35
C LEU A 14 -19.89 2.35 5.35
N HIS A 15 -20.44 2.58 4.17
CA HIS A 15 -21.81 3.06 4.03
C HIS A 15 -22.78 2.10 4.72
N ASP A 16 -22.64 0.81 4.46
CA ASP A 16 -23.50 -0.21 5.02
C ASP A 16 -23.35 -0.35 6.53
N GLU A 17 -22.12 -0.27 7.02
CA GLU A 17 -21.82 -0.49 8.45
C GLU A 17 -22.10 0.74 9.31
N LEU A 18 -21.81 1.93 8.81
CA LEU A 18 -21.87 3.15 9.62
C LEU A 18 -23.13 3.96 9.41
N GLY A 19 -23.86 3.70 8.32
CA GLY A 19 -25.06 4.47 8.02
C GLY A 19 -24.79 5.90 7.52
N LEU A 20 -23.54 6.23 7.24
CA LEU A 20 -23.18 7.52 6.66
C LEU A 20 -23.52 7.53 5.18
N ASN A 21 -23.76 8.71 4.60
CA ASN A 21 -24.00 8.75 3.16
C ASN A 21 -22.73 8.41 2.39
N LYS A 22 -22.89 8.01 1.13
CA LYS A 22 -21.75 7.57 0.32
C LYS A 22 -20.71 8.66 0.08
N SER A 23 -21.16 9.90 -0.05
CA SER A 23 -20.24 11.04 -0.22
C SER A 23 -19.32 11.19 0.98
N GLU A 24 -19.87 11.10 2.19
CA GLU A 24 -19.08 11.18 3.42
C GLU A 24 -18.12 10.01 3.54
N CYS A 25 -18.58 8.79 3.22
CA CYS A 25 -17.72 7.61 3.26
C CYS A 25 -16.56 7.74 2.26
N LYS A 26 -16.83 8.25 1.08
CA LYS A 26 -15.80 8.47 0.07
C LYS A 26 -14.75 9.47 0.57
N GLN A 27 -15.19 10.55 1.19
CA GLN A 27 -14.27 11.54 1.76
C GLN A 27 -13.38 10.94 2.84
N LEU A 28 -13.96 10.11 3.71
CA LEU A 28 -13.18 9.43 4.75
C LEU A 28 -12.12 8.51 4.16
N VAL A 29 -12.50 7.70 3.20
CA VAL A 29 -11.56 6.75 2.57
C VAL A 29 -10.46 7.50 1.83
N GLU A 30 -10.81 8.49 1.03
CA GLU A 30 -9.82 9.26 0.28
C GLU A 30 -8.90 10.05 1.22
N GLY A 31 -9.44 10.62 2.29
CA GLY A 31 -8.65 11.32 3.29
C GLY A 31 -7.65 10.40 3.98
N PHE A 32 -8.07 9.20 4.31
CA PHE A 32 -7.19 8.21 4.93
C PHE A 32 -5.99 7.88 4.04
N PHE A 33 -6.25 7.56 2.78
CA PHE A 33 -5.16 7.24 1.85
C PHE A 33 -4.31 8.46 1.52
N GLN A 34 -4.92 9.65 1.50
CA GLN A 34 -4.16 10.88 1.28
C GLN A 34 -3.18 11.15 2.43
N GLU A 35 -3.59 10.88 3.67
CA GLU A 35 -2.70 11.01 4.83
C GLU A 35 -1.47 10.10 4.69
N ILE A 36 -1.70 8.86 4.28
CA ILE A 36 -0.60 7.93 4.05
C ILE A 36 0.32 8.46 2.96
N THR A 37 -0.25 8.90 1.86
CA THR A 37 0.51 9.45 0.74
C THR A 37 1.35 10.65 1.15
N ASP A 38 0.73 11.60 1.85
CA ASP A 38 1.42 12.82 2.28
C ASP A 38 2.58 12.51 3.22
N SER A 39 2.38 11.59 4.16
CA SER A 39 3.45 11.19 5.07
C SER A 39 4.63 10.59 4.31
N LEU A 40 4.35 9.71 3.35
CA LEU A 40 5.41 9.08 2.56
C LEU A 40 6.13 10.07 1.66
N ILE A 41 5.41 11.03 1.07
CA ILE A 41 6.03 12.09 0.28
C ILE A 41 6.97 12.91 1.15
N ASN A 42 6.63 13.14 2.40
CA ASN A 42 7.45 13.87 3.36
C ASN A 42 8.52 13.00 4.02
N ASN A 43 8.78 11.82 3.47
CA ASN A 43 9.83 10.93 3.96
C ASN A 43 9.57 10.38 5.36
N GLU A 44 8.31 10.21 5.70
CA GLU A 44 7.91 9.62 6.98
C GLU A 44 7.34 8.23 6.77
N ALA A 45 7.80 7.26 7.54
CA ALA A 45 7.21 5.93 7.52
C ALA A 45 5.83 5.97 8.15
N VAL A 46 4.94 5.07 7.70
CA VAL A 46 3.59 4.96 8.26
C VAL A 46 3.44 3.60 8.91
N LYS A 47 3.12 3.59 10.21
CA LYS A 47 2.94 2.36 10.96
C LYS A 47 1.49 2.21 11.38
N LEU A 48 0.83 1.17 10.86
CA LEU A 48 -0.55 0.86 11.20
C LEU A 48 -0.56 -0.35 12.12
N SER A 49 -0.72 -0.09 13.43
CA SER A 49 -0.69 -1.14 14.43
C SER A 49 -1.67 -2.26 14.14
N GLY A 50 -1.18 -3.50 14.16
CA GLY A 50 -2.01 -4.66 13.90
C GLY A 50 -2.19 -4.98 12.42
N PHE A 51 -1.74 -4.09 11.54
CA PHE A 51 -1.89 -4.28 10.09
C PHE A 51 -0.54 -4.37 9.39
N GLY A 52 0.25 -3.32 9.43
CA GLY A 52 1.55 -3.34 8.76
C GLY A 52 2.19 -1.97 8.67
N ASN A 53 3.31 -1.92 7.99
CA ASN A 53 4.13 -0.72 7.90
C ASN A 53 4.46 -0.38 6.46
N PHE A 54 4.34 0.90 6.12
CA PHE A 54 4.86 1.43 4.86
C PHE A 54 6.20 2.08 5.15
N LYS A 55 7.22 1.68 4.43
CA LYS A 55 8.57 2.24 4.57
C LYS A 55 9.09 2.71 3.25
N LEU A 56 9.98 3.68 3.30
CA LEU A 56 10.68 4.19 2.13
C LEU A 56 12.07 3.58 2.10
N ILE A 57 12.49 3.16 0.91
CA ILE A 57 13.82 2.61 0.70
C ILE A 57 14.46 3.37 -0.43
N ASP A 58 15.67 3.90 -0.18
CA ASP A 58 16.46 4.53 -1.22
C ASP A 58 17.29 3.46 -1.90
N LYS A 59 17.05 3.26 -3.18
CA LYS A 59 17.82 2.30 -3.98
C LYS A 59 18.88 3.04 -4.76
N LYS A 60 20.11 2.58 -4.61
CA LYS A 60 21.24 3.17 -5.30
C LYS A 60 21.21 2.84 -6.78
N GLU A 61 21.87 3.69 -7.57
CA GLU A 61 22.13 3.40 -8.97
C GLU A 61 22.86 2.07 -9.09
N ARG A 62 22.44 1.28 -10.04
CA ARG A 62 23.05 -0.05 -10.26
C ARG A 62 23.02 -0.40 -11.74
N PRO A 63 23.95 -1.29 -12.18
CA PRO A 63 23.90 -1.78 -13.55
C PRO A 63 22.68 -2.69 -13.73
N GLY A 64 22.11 -2.64 -14.90
CA GLY A 64 21.01 -3.50 -15.30
C GLY A 64 21.14 -3.87 -16.75
N ARG A 65 20.16 -4.59 -17.27
CA ARG A 65 20.16 -5.02 -18.66
C ARG A 65 18.75 -4.87 -19.24
N ASN A 66 18.68 -4.34 -20.45
CA ASN A 66 17.42 -4.25 -21.17
C ASN A 66 17.03 -5.67 -21.62
N PRO A 67 15.89 -6.19 -21.17
CA PRO A 67 15.49 -7.56 -21.53
C PRO A 67 15.17 -7.75 -23.00
N LYS A 68 14.87 -6.68 -23.73
CA LYS A 68 14.56 -6.78 -25.17
C LYS A 68 15.81 -6.77 -26.04
N THR A 69 16.79 -5.95 -25.70
CA THR A 69 17.99 -5.76 -26.54
C THR A 69 19.21 -6.43 -25.97
N GLY A 70 19.21 -6.77 -24.69
CA GLY A 70 20.38 -7.30 -24.02
C GLY A 70 21.43 -6.25 -23.70
N GLU A 71 21.17 -4.99 -24.02
CA GLU A 71 22.13 -3.93 -23.74
C GLU A 71 22.24 -3.65 -22.25
N ASN A 72 23.45 -3.30 -21.83
CA ASN A 72 23.68 -2.84 -20.47
C ASN A 72 23.13 -1.44 -20.31
N VAL A 73 22.30 -1.23 -19.29
CA VAL A 73 21.74 0.07 -18.96
C VAL A 73 21.99 0.34 -17.49
N THR A 74 21.99 1.60 -17.12
CA THR A 74 22.13 1.99 -15.72
C THR A 74 20.75 2.23 -15.14
N ILE A 75 20.43 1.52 -14.08
CA ILE A 75 19.19 1.75 -13.35
C ILE A 75 19.45 2.90 -12.37
N LYS A 76 18.72 3.99 -12.57
CA LYS A 76 18.93 5.20 -11.77
C LYS A 76 18.57 4.98 -10.31
N ALA A 77 19.25 5.72 -9.44
CA ALA A 77 18.88 5.79 -8.03
C ALA A 77 17.43 6.27 -7.91
N ARG A 78 16.67 5.67 -6.99
CA ARG A 78 15.28 6.04 -6.79
C ARG A 78 14.84 5.71 -5.37
N ARG A 79 13.77 6.36 -4.96
CA ARG A 79 13.11 6.04 -3.69
C ARG A 79 11.86 5.23 -4.00
N VAL A 80 11.69 4.12 -3.30
CA VAL A 80 10.52 3.27 -3.45
C VAL A 80 9.83 3.09 -2.11
N VAL A 81 8.52 2.85 -2.17
CA VAL A 81 7.77 2.51 -0.98
C VAL A 81 7.58 1.00 -0.92
N THR A 82 7.72 0.44 0.28
CA THR A 82 7.45 -0.97 0.52
C THR A 82 6.43 -1.11 1.63
N PHE A 83 5.62 -2.15 1.55
CA PHE A 83 4.69 -2.50 2.61
C PHE A 83 5.10 -3.84 3.21
N ARG A 84 5.13 -3.89 4.54
CA ARG A 84 5.38 -5.14 5.25
C ARG A 84 4.24 -5.41 6.22
N ALA A 85 3.60 -6.56 6.04
CA ALA A 85 2.51 -6.97 6.92
C ALA A 85 3.03 -7.16 8.34
N GLY A 86 2.25 -6.71 9.31
CA GLY A 86 2.58 -6.90 10.73
C GLY A 86 2.32 -8.34 11.18
N ASN A 87 2.78 -8.65 12.38
CA ASN A 87 2.67 -10.02 12.91
C ASN A 87 1.22 -10.47 13.02
N LYS A 88 0.33 -9.62 13.49
CA LYS A 88 -1.07 -9.97 13.64
C LYS A 88 -1.73 -10.32 12.30
N LEU A 89 -1.45 -9.51 11.28
CA LEU A 89 -1.99 -9.76 9.95
C LEU A 89 -1.42 -11.04 9.37
N ARG A 90 -0.12 -11.27 9.50
CA ARG A 90 0.52 -12.49 9.00
C ARG A 90 -0.02 -13.74 9.66
N GLN A 91 -0.25 -13.68 10.98
CA GLN A 91 -0.82 -14.81 11.72
C GLN A 91 -2.23 -15.14 11.23
N LYS A 92 -3.05 -14.13 10.99
CA LYS A 92 -4.42 -14.33 10.51
C LYS A 92 -4.43 -14.95 9.12
N ILE A 93 -3.54 -14.53 8.24
CA ILE A 93 -3.44 -15.08 6.90
C ILE A 93 -2.95 -16.53 6.94
N THR A 94 -1.94 -16.81 7.76
CA THR A 94 -1.37 -18.15 7.87
C THR A 94 -2.36 -19.15 8.44
N SER A 95 -3.17 -18.76 9.40
CA SER A 95 -4.11 -19.67 10.09
C SER A 95 -5.47 -19.78 9.38
N PHE A 96 -5.64 -19.07 8.28
CA PHE A 96 -6.95 -18.99 7.62
C PHE A 96 -7.43 -20.34 7.09
N ASP A 97 -6.55 -21.18 6.62
CA ASP A 97 -6.89 -22.45 5.97
C ASP A 97 -7.00 -23.63 6.92
N GLU A 98 -6.92 -23.41 8.19
CA GLU A 98 -7.03 -24.46 9.20
C GLU A 98 -8.45 -24.75 9.72
#